data_39195ba2f5692aeafd6dffeffe76c15b
#
_entry.id   39195ba2f5692aeafd6dffeffe76c15b
#
_cell.length_a   1.000
_cell.length_b   1.000
_cell.length_c   1.000
_cell.angle_alpha   90.00
_cell.angle_beta   90.00
_cell.angle_gamma   90.00
#
_symmetry.space_group_name_H-M   'P 1'
#
loop_
_entity.id
_entity.type
_entity.pdbx_description
1 polymer ?
#
loop_
_entity_poly.entity_id
_entity_poly.type
_entity_poly.pdbx_seq_one_letter_code
_entity_poly.pdbx_strand_id
1 'polypeptide(L)'
;MSEPIVAADPQPHARRPVVGYAMVLGATALWGINGSFAKAALSSGLSSLRLTEVRSTGAALILVGALAIARPRSLRITRGELPFLLLFGVAGLAFVQLLYFVAIHRLEIGVALLIQYVAPVLIALWARLVLKEPVRRRVWAALILSLGGISFVVDLWSGVALDGLGVLAALGSAVAFALYILLAENAVTRRDPVSLLALGFTFAALFWALLQPWWSFPTEYLDDRVSLDGAVFSTTLPVWALLIGVVLVGTIVPFLLLLAALRHLSATRAGVTAMFEPVAGALVAYALLGESLTGLQLVGGAIVLAGILLAQTAR
;
A
#
# COMPACT_ATOMS: atom_id res chain seq x y z
N MET A 1 29.06 35.01 -32.65
CA MET A 1 28.04 33.93 -32.87
C MET A 1 28.24 32.96 -31.74
N SER A 2 27.43 33.07 -30.69
CA SER A 2 27.43 32.18 -29.54
C SER A 2 26.42 31.07 -29.79
N GLU A 3 26.88 29.83 -29.81
CA GLU A 3 26.02 28.64 -29.92
C GLU A 3 25.07 28.60 -28.68
N PRO A 4 23.78 28.25 -28.89
CA PRO A 4 22.87 28.05 -27.79
C PRO A 4 23.27 26.78 -27.03
N ILE A 5 23.46 26.91 -25.70
CA ILE A 5 23.62 25.77 -24.77
C ILE A 5 22.32 24.97 -24.82
N VAL A 6 22.33 23.86 -25.57
CA VAL A 6 21.27 22.87 -25.56
C VAL A 6 21.30 22.25 -24.16
N ALA A 7 20.31 22.58 -23.33
CA ALA A 7 20.11 21.92 -22.05
C ALA A 7 19.97 20.42 -22.33
N ALA A 8 20.87 19.62 -21.75
CA ALA A 8 20.85 18.17 -21.87
C ALA A 8 19.50 17.68 -21.35
N ASP A 9 18.74 17.04 -22.25
CA ASP A 9 17.49 16.36 -21.95
C ASP A 9 17.76 15.32 -20.83
N PRO A 10 17.01 15.30 -19.72
CA PRO A 10 17.28 14.35 -18.66
C PRO A 10 17.14 12.93 -19.22
N GLN A 11 18.27 12.24 -19.31
CA GLN A 11 18.36 10.86 -19.79
C GLN A 11 17.27 10.02 -19.12
N PRO A 12 16.41 9.32 -19.86
CA PRO A 12 15.40 8.44 -19.25
C PRO A 12 16.15 7.37 -18.45
N HIS A 13 15.96 7.37 -17.14
CA HIS A 13 16.59 6.39 -16.26
C HIS A 13 16.35 4.99 -16.82
N ALA A 14 17.43 4.27 -17.12
CA ALA A 14 17.34 2.93 -17.70
C ALA A 14 16.44 2.06 -16.80
N ARG A 15 15.32 1.58 -17.33
CA ARG A 15 14.39 0.71 -16.62
C ARG A 15 15.13 -0.56 -16.19
N ARG A 16 15.20 -0.83 -14.89
CA ARG A 16 15.80 -2.02 -14.29
C ARG A 16 14.70 -2.87 -13.64
N PRO A 17 14.05 -3.77 -14.39
CA PRO A 17 12.87 -4.50 -13.91
C PRO A 17 13.15 -5.29 -12.63
N VAL A 18 14.32 -5.93 -12.51
CA VAL A 18 14.70 -6.70 -11.32
C VAL A 18 14.70 -5.83 -10.06
N VAL A 19 15.23 -4.59 -10.16
CA VAL A 19 15.22 -3.64 -9.05
C VAL A 19 13.79 -3.25 -8.69
N GLY A 20 12.94 -3.01 -9.69
CA GLY A 20 11.53 -2.70 -9.47
C GLY A 20 10.79 -3.84 -8.75
N TYR A 21 10.98 -5.09 -9.16
CA TYR A 21 10.40 -6.24 -8.48
C TYR A 21 10.89 -6.38 -7.04
N ALA A 22 12.19 -6.24 -6.81
CA ALA A 22 12.75 -6.28 -5.45
C ALA A 22 12.15 -5.19 -4.54
N MET A 23 11.94 -3.97 -5.10
CA MET A 23 11.29 -2.87 -4.36
C MET A 23 9.84 -3.19 -4.01
N VAL A 24 9.04 -3.74 -4.93
CA VAL A 24 7.65 -4.11 -4.63
C VAL A 24 7.58 -5.24 -3.63
N LEU A 25 8.40 -6.30 -3.78
CA LEU A 25 8.45 -7.39 -2.80
C LEU A 25 8.88 -6.90 -1.42
N GLY A 26 9.86 -5.99 -1.36
CA GLY A 26 10.24 -5.32 -0.11
C GLY A 26 9.09 -4.52 0.51
N ALA A 27 8.35 -3.76 -0.31
CA ALA A 27 7.19 -2.99 0.14
C ALA A 27 6.10 -3.91 0.73
N THR A 28 5.79 -5.01 0.05
CA THR A 28 4.75 -5.95 0.50
C THR A 28 5.16 -6.73 1.74
N ALA A 29 6.44 -7.08 1.89
CA ALA A 29 6.96 -7.67 3.12
C ALA A 29 6.83 -6.71 4.31
N LEU A 30 7.14 -5.41 4.11
CA LEU A 30 6.96 -4.38 5.12
C LEU A 30 5.48 -4.14 5.45
N TRP A 31 4.57 -4.20 4.47
CA TRP A 31 3.13 -4.14 4.73
C TRP A 31 2.65 -5.37 5.52
N GLY A 32 3.22 -6.56 5.29
CA GLY A 32 2.97 -7.74 6.13
C GLY A 32 3.35 -7.49 7.59
N ILE A 33 4.53 -6.91 7.86
CA ILE A 33 4.95 -6.50 9.21
C ILE A 33 4.00 -5.45 9.80
N ASN A 34 3.59 -4.47 8.99
CA ASN A 34 2.65 -3.44 9.40
C ASN A 34 1.31 -4.01 9.87
N GLY A 35 0.82 -5.07 9.23
CA GLY A 35 -0.40 -5.77 9.65
C GLY A 35 -0.34 -6.22 11.11
N SER A 36 0.77 -6.84 11.50
CA SER A 36 1.00 -7.28 12.90
C SER A 36 1.13 -6.10 13.87
N PHE A 37 1.87 -5.05 13.52
CA PHE A 37 2.00 -3.85 14.35
C PHE A 37 0.67 -3.12 14.51
N ALA A 38 -0.10 -2.99 13.42
CA ALA A 38 -1.42 -2.38 13.44
C ALA A 38 -2.39 -3.17 14.33
N LYS A 39 -2.43 -4.52 14.17
CA LYS A 39 -3.26 -5.41 14.99
C LYS A 39 -2.93 -5.28 16.49
N ALA A 40 -1.63 -5.26 16.81
CA ALA A 40 -1.16 -5.05 18.17
C ALA A 40 -1.56 -3.67 18.72
N ALA A 41 -1.37 -2.59 17.94
CA ALA A 41 -1.77 -1.25 18.36
C ALA A 41 -3.29 -1.13 18.54
N LEU A 42 -4.10 -1.78 17.71
CA LEU A 42 -5.56 -1.77 17.82
C LEU A 42 -6.07 -2.56 19.04
N SER A 43 -5.32 -3.57 19.53
CA SER A 43 -5.70 -4.34 20.71
C SER A 43 -5.65 -3.52 22.02
N SER A 44 -4.98 -2.35 22.04
CA SER A 44 -5.02 -1.41 23.16
C SER A 44 -6.32 -0.62 23.28
N GLY A 45 -7.23 -0.69 22.28
CA GLY A 45 -8.46 0.11 22.24
C GLY A 45 -8.40 1.30 21.26
N LEU A 46 -7.26 1.56 20.63
CA LEU A 46 -7.14 2.59 19.60
C LEU A 46 -8.02 2.23 18.38
N SER A 47 -8.82 3.18 17.89
CA SER A 47 -9.66 2.92 16.72
C SER A 47 -8.83 2.87 15.42
N SER A 48 -9.31 2.08 14.44
CA SER A 48 -8.69 1.99 13.12
C SER A 48 -8.60 3.35 12.41
N LEU A 49 -9.58 4.23 12.65
CA LEU A 49 -9.60 5.58 12.09
C LEU A 49 -8.48 6.43 12.69
N ARG A 50 -8.26 6.36 14.02
CA ARG A 50 -7.15 7.04 14.69
C ARG A 50 -5.78 6.53 14.24
N LEU A 51 -5.68 5.22 14.07
CA LEU A 51 -4.45 4.63 13.52
C LEU A 51 -4.12 5.21 12.13
N THR A 52 -5.14 5.38 11.27
CA THR A 52 -4.96 5.93 9.92
C THR A 52 -4.61 7.42 9.94
N GLU A 53 -5.21 8.19 10.86
CA GLU A 53 -4.86 9.59 11.09
C GLU A 53 -3.39 9.74 11.50
N VAL A 54 -2.94 8.95 12.50
CA VAL A 54 -1.55 8.94 12.96
C VAL A 54 -0.58 8.60 11.84
N ARG A 55 -0.85 7.53 11.08
CA ARG A 55 0.06 7.12 10.00
C ARG A 55 0.14 8.14 8.87
N SER A 56 -0.99 8.77 8.49
CA SER A 56 -1.01 9.79 7.45
C SER A 56 -0.31 11.07 7.89
N THR A 57 -0.60 11.54 9.09
CA THR A 57 -0.01 12.77 9.65
C THR A 57 1.47 12.58 9.98
N GLY A 58 1.82 11.45 10.60
CA GLY A 58 3.22 11.11 10.88
C GLY A 58 4.06 11.04 9.61
N ALA A 59 3.54 10.40 8.56
CA ALA A 59 4.23 10.35 7.26
C ALA A 59 4.37 11.74 6.64
N ALA A 60 3.32 12.56 6.67
CA ALA A 60 3.38 13.94 6.18
C ALA A 60 4.44 14.77 6.92
N LEU A 61 4.40 14.77 8.25
CA LEU A 61 5.34 15.55 9.08
C LEU A 61 6.79 15.14 8.85
N ILE A 62 7.08 13.84 8.83
CA ILE A 62 8.44 13.32 8.65
C ILE A 62 8.95 13.65 7.24
N LEU A 63 8.16 13.36 6.20
CA LEU A 63 8.60 13.56 4.83
C LEU A 63 8.70 15.06 4.47
N VAL A 64 7.73 15.88 4.88
CA VAL A 64 7.77 17.32 4.66
C VAL A 64 8.93 17.94 5.46
N GLY A 65 9.10 17.55 6.73
CA GLY A 65 10.22 18.03 7.56
C GLY A 65 11.58 17.69 6.95
N ALA A 66 11.77 16.45 6.52
CA ALA A 66 13.00 16.02 5.85
C ALA A 66 13.25 16.81 4.56
N LEU A 67 12.23 17.03 3.73
CA LEU A 67 12.35 17.78 2.50
C LEU A 67 12.53 19.29 2.73
N ALA A 68 11.90 19.86 3.76
CA ALA A 68 12.07 21.27 4.12
C ALA A 68 13.53 21.59 4.48
N ILE A 69 14.22 20.62 5.10
CA ILE A 69 15.64 20.75 5.44
C ILE A 69 16.53 20.43 4.23
N ALA A 70 16.30 19.29 3.56
CA ALA A 70 17.22 18.80 2.54
C ALA A 70 16.99 19.41 1.15
N ARG A 71 15.72 19.62 0.75
CA ARG A 71 15.31 20.04 -0.60
C ARG A 71 14.03 20.88 -0.58
N PRO A 72 14.01 22.09 0.03
CA PRO A 72 12.77 22.87 0.18
C PRO A 72 12.09 23.22 -1.13
N ARG A 73 12.85 23.30 -2.23
CA ARG A 73 12.29 23.58 -3.56
C ARG A 73 11.39 22.46 -4.07
N SER A 74 11.58 21.21 -3.64
CA SER A 74 10.77 20.06 -4.05
C SER A 74 9.34 20.07 -3.44
N LEU A 75 9.12 20.87 -2.39
CA LEU A 75 7.80 21.07 -1.78
C LEU A 75 6.97 22.16 -2.49
N ARG A 76 7.53 22.88 -3.45
CA ARG A 76 6.76 23.90 -4.18
C ARG A 76 5.69 23.23 -5.02
N ILE A 77 4.47 23.73 -4.90
CA ILE A 77 3.30 23.28 -5.65
C ILE A 77 2.93 24.39 -6.64
N THR A 78 2.75 24.03 -7.89
CA THR A 78 2.16 24.94 -8.88
C THR A 78 0.64 24.86 -8.82
N ARG A 79 -0.05 25.95 -9.23
CA ARG A 79 -1.53 25.94 -9.25
C ARG A 79 -2.09 24.84 -10.13
N GLY A 80 -1.40 24.47 -11.22
CA GLY A 80 -1.80 23.38 -12.11
C GLY A 80 -1.64 21.98 -11.52
N GLU A 81 -0.71 21.78 -10.56
CA GLU A 81 -0.51 20.50 -9.88
C GLU A 81 -1.49 20.25 -8.72
N LEU A 82 -2.09 21.32 -8.18
CA LEU A 82 -2.94 21.21 -6.99
C LEU A 82 -4.11 20.23 -7.16
N PRO A 83 -4.90 20.25 -8.25
CA PRO A 83 -5.99 19.29 -8.43
C PRO A 83 -5.50 17.84 -8.48
N PHE A 84 -4.36 17.61 -9.15
CA PHE A 84 -3.75 16.28 -9.20
C PHE A 84 -3.30 15.80 -7.83
N LEU A 85 -2.62 16.64 -7.04
CA LEU A 85 -2.14 16.28 -5.70
C LEU A 85 -3.28 16.06 -4.71
N LEU A 86 -4.36 16.83 -4.81
CA LEU A 86 -5.60 16.60 -4.06
C LEU A 86 -6.21 15.25 -4.42
N LEU A 87 -6.36 14.94 -5.71
CA LEU A 87 -6.87 13.65 -6.16
C LEU A 87 -5.99 12.49 -5.68
N PHE A 88 -4.67 12.62 -5.83
CA PHE A 88 -3.70 11.61 -5.42
C PHE A 88 -3.71 11.38 -3.90
N GLY A 89 -3.70 12.46 -3.09
CA GLY A 89 -3.68 12.37 -1.64
C GLY A 89 -5.02 11.90 -1.05
N VAL A 90 -6.13 12.50 -1.50
CA VAL A 90 -7.44 12.19 -0.93
C VAL A 90 -8.00 10.91 -1.53
N ALA A 91 -8.20 10.84 -2.85
CA ALA A 91 -8.80 9.67 -3.48
C ALA A 91 -7.84 8.46 -3.51
N GLY A 92 -6.53 8.70 -3.74
CA GLY A 92 -5.54 7.65 -3.83
C GLY A 92 -5.02 7.16 -2.48
N LEU A 93 -4.79 8.03 -1.49
CA LEU A 93 -4.19 7.63 -0.21
C LEU A 93 -5.21 7.57 0.92
N ALA A 94 -6.07 8.60 1.09
CA ALA A 94 -7.01 8.61 2.20
C ALA A 94 -8.21 7.69 1.98
N PHE A 95 -8.85 7.70 0.80
CA PHE A 95 -10.02 6.86 0.52
C PHE A 95 -9.72 5.37 0.45
N VAL A 96 -8.53 4.96 -0.03
CA VAL A 96 -8.13 3.54 0.04
C VAL A 96 -8.28 3.01 1.45
N GLN A 97 -7.78 3.76 2.42
CA GLN A 97 -7.77 3.35 3.82
C GLN A 97 -9.16 3.46 4.45
N LEU A 98 -9.89 4.56 4.20
CA LEU A 98 -11.24 4.74 4.71
C LEU A 98 -12.16 3.59 4.28
N LEU A 99 -12.20 3.31 2.99
CA LEU A 99 -13.07 2.28 2.43
C LEU A 99 -12.64 0.88 2.88
N TYR A 100 -11.33 0.64 3.01
CA TYR A 100 -10.81 -0.60 3.58
C TYR A 100 -11.26 -0.79 5.03
N PHE A 101 -11.20 0.25 5.87
CA PHE A 101 -11.64 0.14 7.26
C PHE A 101 -13.16 -0.03 7.39
N VAL A 102 -13.95 0.60 6.52
CA VAL A 102 -15.40 0.31 6.45
C VAL A 102 -15.62 -1.15 6.08
N ALA A 103 -14.84 -1.70 5.16
CA ALA A 103 -14.95 -3.10 4.75
C ALA A 103 -14.63 -4.06 5.91
N ILE A 104 -13.50 -3.90 6.59
CA ILE A 104 -13.09 -4.83 7.68
C ILE A 104 -13.93 -4.72 8.95
N HIS A 105 -14.71 -3.66 9.13
CA HIS A 105 -15.73 -3.60 10.17
C HIS A 105 -16.95 -4.48 9.89
N ARG A 106 -17.13 -4.93 8.65
CA ARG A 106 -18.32 -5.68 8.17
C ARG A 106 -17.97 -7.03 7.59
N LEU A 107 -16.73 -7.23 7.17
CA LEU A 107 -16.19 -8.45 6.59
C LEU A 107 -14.99 -8.91 7.41
N GLU A 108 -14.68 -10.18 7.32
CA GLU A 108 -13.38 -10.69 7.76
C GLU A 108 -12.25 -10.00 6.99
N ILE A 109 -11.15 -9.68 7.69
CA ILE A 109 -10.01 -8.94 7.14
C ILE A 109 -9.47 -9.60 5.86
N GLY A 110 -9.35 -10.94 5.87
CA GLY A 110 -8.90 -11.70 4.72
C GLY A 110 -9.80 -11.51 3.50
N VAL A 111 -11.12 -11.51 3.68
CA VAL A 111 -12.10 -11.32 2.61
C VAL A 111 -12.05 -9.90 2.05
N ALA A 112 -11.96 -8.89 2.93
CA ALA A 112 -11.81 -7.50 2.51
C ALA A 112 -10.51 -7.30 1.70
N LEU A 113 -9.38 -7.91 2.11
CA LEU A 113 -8.13 -7.92 1.37
C LEU A 113 -8.27 -8.63 0.02
N LEU A 114 -8.88 -9.81 -0.03
CA LEU A 114 -9.08 -10.54 -1.29
C LEU A 114 -9.84 -9.69 -2.30
N ILE A 115 -10.92 -9.01 -1.87
CA ILE A 115 -11.70 -8.12 -2.73
C ILE A 115 -10.85 -6.90 -3.14
N GLN A 116 -10.09 -6.30 -2.24
CA GLN A 116 -9.20 -5.19 -2.56
C GLN A 116 -8.14 -5.58 -3.60
N TYR A 117 -7.65 -6.82 -3.58
CA TYR A 117 -6.71 -7.35 -4.59
C TYR A 117 -7.32 -7.60 -5.96
N VAL A 118 -8.58 -7.26 -6.20
CA VAL A 118 -9.14 -7.05 -7.56
C VAL A 118 -8.52 -5.79 -8.23
N ALA A 119 -7.91 -4.88 -7.47
CA ALA A 119 -7.26 -3.68 -8.00
C ALA A 119 -6.27 -3.95 -9.16
N PRO A 120 -5.35 -4.93 -9.12
CA PRO A 120 -4.48 -5.26 -10.25
C PRO A 120 -5.24 -5.68 -11.51
N VAL A 121 -6.42 -6.31 -11.37
CA VAL A 121 -7.30 -6.61 -12.51
C VAL A 121 -7.84 -5.33 -13.11
N LEU A 122 -8.28 -4.37 -12.28
CA LEU A 122 -8.75 -3.06 -12.72
C LEU A 122 -7.65 -2.28 -13.44
N ILE A 123 -6.40 -2.32 -12.93
CA ILE A 123 -5.23 -1.72 -13.58
C ILE A 123 -4.98 -2.35 -14.95
N ALA A 124 -5.03 -3.69 -15.06
CA ALA A 124 -4.83 -4.39 -16.33
C ALA A 124 -5.95 -4.09 -17.34
N LEU A 125 -7.20 -3.98 -16.87
CA LEU A 125 -8.33 -3.57 -17.68
C LEU A 125 -8.18 -2.13 -18.16
N TRP A 126 -7.77 -1.20 -17.29
CA TRP A 126 -7.50 0.19 -17.66
C TRP A 126 -6.41 0.27 -18.74
N ALA A 127 -5.29 -0.42 -18.55
CA ALA A 127 -4.22 -0.49 -19.53
C ALA A 127 -4.74 -1.01 -20.89
N ARG A 128 -5.57 -2.05 -20.87
CA ARG A 128 -6.11 -2.66 -22.10
C ARG A 128 -7.16 -1.81 -22.80
N LEU A 129 -8.10 -1.22 -22.05
CA LEU A 129 -9.30 -0.57 -22.61
C LEU A 129 -9.11 0.93 -22.83
N VAL A 130 -8.42 1.62 -21.91
CA VAL A 130 -8.25 3.08 -21.94
C VAL A 130 -6.94 3.47 -22.59
N LEU A 131 -5.81 2.87 -22.15
CA LEU A 131 -4.50 3.15 -22.72
C LEU A 131 -4.25 2.38 -24.03
N LYS A 132 -5.13 1.41 -24.35
CA LYS A 132 -5.02 0.51 -25.53
C LYS A 132 -3.70 -0.25 -25.61
N GLU A 133 -3.05 -0.45 -24.47
CA GLU A 133 -1.81 -1.21 -24.37
C GLU A 133 -2.10 -2.73 -24.47
N PRO A 134 -1.24 -3.51 -25.15
CA PRO A 134 -1.41 -4.95 -25.26
C PRO A 134 -1.07 -5.63 -23.93
N VAL A 135 -2.10 -6.03 -23.16
CA VAL A 135 -1.93 -6.87 -21.98
C VAL A 135 -1.87 -8.34 -22.40
N ARG A 136 -0.73 -8.97 -22.17
CA ARG A 136 -0.49 -10.36 -22.61
C ARG A 136 -1.37 -11.36 -21.85
N ARG A 137 -1.74 -12.47 -22.50
CA ARG A 137 -2.54 -13.55 -21.90
C ARG A 137 -1.93 -14.09 -20.59
N ARG A 138 -0.59 -14.12 -20.49
CA ARG A 138 0.12 -14.55 -19.27
C ARG A 138 -0.15 -13.66 -18.05
N VAL A 139 -0.37 -12.34 -18.24
CA VAL A 139 -0.74 -11.43 -17.16
C VAL A 139 -2.13 -11.78 -16.62
N TRP A 140 -3.09 -12.06 -17.51
CA TRP A 140 -4.43 -12.52 -17.10
C TRP A 140 -4.41 -13.84 -16.34
N ALA A 141 -3.62 -14.81 -16.83
CA ALA A 141 -3.42 -16.08 -16.14
C ALA A 141 -2.76 -15.88 -14.76
N ALA A 142 -1.78 -14.98 -14.66
CA ALA A 142 -1.14 -14.60 -13.42
C ALA A 142 -2.12 -13.99 -12.41
N LEU A 143 -2.99 -13.08 -12.85
CA LEU A 143 -4.03 -12.47 -12.02
C LEU A 143 -5.02 -13.51 -11.49
N ILE A 144 -5.49 -14.42 -12.35
CA ILE A 144 -6.42 -15.50 -11.95
C ILE A 144 -5.74 -16.44 -10.93
N LEU A 145 -4.50 -16.84 -11.20
CA LEU A 145 -3.73 -17.68 -10.27
C LEU A 145 -3.53 -16.98 -8.92
N SER A 146 -3.11 -15.72 -8.93
CA SER A 146 -2.85 -14.98 -7.70
C SER A 146 -4.11 -14.75 -6.88
N LEU A 147 -5.24 -14.37 -7.49
CA LEU A 147 -6.53 -14.25 -6.79
C LEU A 147 -7.00 -15.59 -6.23
N GLY A 148 -6.87 -16.68 -7.01
CA GLY A 148 -7.15 -18.03 -6.54
C GLY A 148 -6.26 -18.43 -5.37
N GLY A 149 -4.96 -18.15 -5.43
CA GLY A 149 -4.02 -18.40 -4.34
C GLY A 149 -4.36 -17.60 -3.08
N ILE A 150 -4.68 -16.30 -3.22
CA ILE A 150 -5.10 -15.46 -2.09
C ILE A 150 -6.36 -16.03 -1.42
N SER A 151 -7.33 -16.56 -2.17
CA SER A 151 -8.54 -17.15 -1.58
C SER A 151 -8.24 -18.32 -0.63
N PHE A 152 -7.17 -19.09 -0.89
CA PHE A 152 -6.69 -20.11 0.04
C PHE A 152 -5.91 -19.51 1.23
N VAL A 153 -5.09 -18.46 1.00
CA VAL A 153 -4.34 -17.80 2.08
C VAL A 153 -5.28 -17.17 3.11
N VAL A 154 -6.39 -16.60 2.68
CA VAL A 154 -7.38 -15.94 3.56
C VAL A 154 -8.47 -16.89 4.05
N ASP A 155 -8.37 -18.18 3.76
CA ASP A 155 -9.32 -19.22 4.16
C ASP A 155 -10.78 -18.91 3.82
N LEU A 156 -11.03 -18.48 2.57
CA LEU A 156 -12.35 -18.08 2.10
C LEU A 156 -13.43 -19.17 2.27
N TRP A 157 -13.01 -20.43 2.42
CA TRP A 157 -13.88 -21.61 2.48
C TRP A 157 -14.43 -21.93 3.87
N SER A 158 -14.01 -21.20 4.91
CA SER A 158 -14.42 -21.43 6.31
C SER A 158 -15.83 -20.95 6.67
N GLY A 159 -16.65 -20.59 5.68
CA GLY A 159 -18.05 -20.21 5.89
C GLY A 159 -18.27 -18.73 6.15
N VAL A 160 -17.73 -17.86 5.31
CA VAL A 160 -17.76 -16.41 5.45
C VAL A 160 -19.16 -15.83 5.20
N ALA A 161 -19.66 -15.04 6.16
CA ALA A 161 -20.84 -14.20 5.95
C ALA A 161 -20.47 -12.93 5.17
N LEU A 162 -21.11 -12.68 4.03
CA LEU A 162 -20.86 -11.48 3.22
C LEU A 162 -21.88 -10.39 3.55
N ASP A 163 -21.42 -9.27 4.10
CA ASP A 163 -22.20 -8.03 4.22
C ASP A 163 -22.10 -7.21 2.93
N GLY A 164 -23.23 -6.86 2.32
CA GLY A 164 -23.27 -6.18 1.03
C GLY A 164 -22.57 -4.80 1.05
N LEU A 165 -22.69 -4.03 2.15
CA LEU A 165 -22.02 -2.74 2.29
C LEU A 165 -20.51 -2.92 2.51
N GLY A 166 -20.11 -3.97 3.22
CA GLY A 166 -18.71 -4.37 3.37
C GLY A 166 -18.06 -4.70 2.03
N VAL A 167 -18.76 -5.48 1.19
CA VAL A 167 -18.29 -5.81 -0.18
C VAL A 167 -18.16 -4.57 -1.05
N LEU A 168 -19.17 -3.68 -1.03
CA LEU A 168 -19.12 -2.41 -1.78
C LEU A 168 -17.96 -1.53 -1.32
N ALA A 169 -17.72 -1.44 -0.03
CA ALA A 169 -16.59 -0.69 0.51
C ALA A 169 -15.24 -1.31 0.10
N ALA A 170 -15.10 -2.63 0.14
CA ALA A 170 -13.90 -3.32 -0.32
C ALA A 170 -13.64 -3.12 -1.81
N LEU A 171 -14.68 -3.19 -2.66
CA LEU A 171 -14.58 -2.86 -4.09
C LEU A 171 -14.22 -1.40 -4.32
N GLY A 172 -14.81 -0.47 -3.57
CA GLY A 172 -14.45 0.94 -3.59
C GLY A 172 -12.97 1.17 -3.22
N SER A 173 -12.47 0.44 -2.21
CA SER A 173 -11.06 0.44 -1.83
C SER A 173 -10.17 -0.09 -2.96
N ALA A 174 -10.59 -1.16 -3.66
CA ALA A 174 -9.88 -1.70 -4.82
C ALA A 174 -9.78 -0.65 -5.96
N VAL A 175 -10.88 0.07 -6.25
CA VAL A 175 -10.89 1.14 -7.25
C VAL A 175 -9.95 2.28 -6.83
N ALA A 176 -10.01 2.72 -5.57
CA ALA A 176 -9.15 3.77 -5.05
C ALA A 176 -7.66 3.35 -5.09
N PHE A 177 -7.34 2.09 -4.78
CA PHE A 177 -5.98 1.57 -4.86
C PHE A 177 -5.47 1.47 -6.30
N ALA A 178 -6.31 1.01 -7.24
CA ALA A 178 -5.98 1.03 -8.65
C ALA A 178 -5.72 2.47 -9.15
N LEU A 179 -6.58 3.42 -8.78
CA LEU A 179 -6.41 4.84 -9.10
C LEU A 179 -5.10 5.40 -8.54
N TYR A 180 -4.78 5.08 -7.27
CA TYR A 180 -3.51 5.48 -6.65
C TYR A 180 -2.31 5.02 -7.48
N ILE A 181 -2.24 3.73 -7.86
CA ILE A 181 -1.11 3.17 -8.62
C ILE A 181 -1.02 3.81 -10.02
N LEU A 182 -2.16 3.98 -10.71
CA LEU A 182 -2.20 4.59 -12.05
C LEU A 182 -1.80 6.07 -12.02
N LEU A 183 -2.27 6.83 -11.04
CA LEU A 183 -1.86 8.22 -10.84
C LEU A 183 -0.37 8.32 -10.51
N ALA A 184 0.11 7.42 -9.64
CA ALA A 184 1.52 7.36 -9.25
C ALA A 184 2.43 7.04 -10.42
N GLU A 185 2.08 6.09 -11.31
CA GLU A 185 2.89 5.72 -12.48
C GLU A 185 3.18 6.94 -13.38
N ASN A 186 2.17 7.77 -13.63
CA ASN A 186 2.35 9.00 -14.39
C ASN A 186 3.12 10.08 -13.63
N ALA A 187 2.88 10.20 -12.32
CA ALA A 187 3.45 11.27 -11.51
C ALA A 187 4.94 11.09 -11.25
N VAL A 188 5.42 9.84 -11.06
CA VAL A 188 6.85 9.57 -10.78
C VAL A 188 7.79 9.87 -11.95
N THR A 189 7.24 10.11 -13.14
CA THR A 189 8.01 10.59 -14.31
C THR A 189 8.25 12.10 -14.24
N ARG A 190 7.39 12.85 -13.56
CA ARG A 190 7.40 14.32 -13.49
C ARG A 190 7.91 14.85 -12.15
N ARG A 191 7.71 14.09 -11.08
CA ARG A 191 8.07 14.44 -9.71
C ARG A 191 8.82 13.30 -9.03
N ASP A 192 9.76 13.63 -8.15
CA ASP A 192 10.45 12.59 -7.38
C ASP A 192 9.50 11.89 -6.39
N PRO A 193 9.67 10.57 -6.14
CA PRO A 193 8.80 9.80 -5.27
C PRO A 193 8.66 10.37 -3.86
N VAL A 194 9.72 10.95 -3.29
CA VAL A 194 9.70 11.46 -1.93
C VAL A 194 8.81 12.68 -1.82
N SER A 195 8.94 13.65 -2.75
CA SER A 195 8.10 14.85 -2.74
C SER A 195 6.65 14.55 -3.14
N LEU A 196 6.44 13.60 -4.04
CA LEU A 196 5.08 13.15 -4.40
C LEU A 196 4.37 12.56 -3.19
N LEU A 197 5.07 11.68 -2.45
CA LEU A 197 4.53 11.04 -1.26
C LEU A 197 4.31 12.04 -0.12
N ALA A 198 5.26 12.95 0.12
CA ALA A 198 5.15 13.99 1.14
C ALA A 198 3.89 14.84 0.93
N LEU A 199 3.67 15.32 -0.29
CA LEU A 199 2.51 16.13 -0.62
C LEU A 199 1.21 15.31 -0.61
N GLY A 200 1.24 14.08 -1.13
CA GLY A 200 0.10 13.19 -1.07
C GLY A 200 -0.36 12.90 0.36
N PHE A 201 0.57 12.57 1.26
CA PHE A 201 0.23 12.37 2.68
C PHE A 201 -0.15 13.68 3.38
N THR A 202 0.34 14.84 2.94
CA THR A 202 -0.14 16.13 3.47
C THR A 202 -1.61 16.32 3.19
N PHE A 203 -2.09 16.08 1.96
CA PHE A 203 -3.51 16.16 1.63
C PHE A 203 -4.34 15.07 2.31
N ALA A 204 -3.81 13.85 2.45
CA ALA A 204 -4.45 12.80 3.23
C ALA A 204 -4.57 13.18 4.71
N ALA A 205 -3.52 13.72 5.31
CA ALA A 205 -3.52 14.17 6.71
C ALA A 205 -4.51 15.30 6.95
N LEU A 206 -4.59 16.28 6.03
CA LEU A 206 -5.58 17.35 6.10
C LEU A 206 -7.02 16.80 6.00
N PHE A 207 -7.25 15.83 5.11
CA PHE A 207 -8.55 15.15 5.01
C PHE A 207 -8.92 14.45 6.34
N TRP A 208 -7.98 13.72 6.95
CA TRP A 208 -8.22 13.04 8.23
C TRP A 208 -8.42 14.02 9.38
N ALA A 209 -7.67 15.13 9.43
CA ALA A 209 -7.83 16.18 10.44
C ALA A 209 -9.20 16.86 10.40
N LEU A 210 -9.86 16.90 9.22
CA LEU A 210 -11.24 17.39 9.08
C LEU A 210 -12.27 16.39 9.62
N LEU A 211 -12.02 15.08 9.48
CA LEU A 211 -12.93 14.02 9.94
C LEU A 211 -12.72 13.67 11.42
N GLN A 212 -11.46 13.76 11.89
CA GLN A 212 -11.06 13.42 13.24
C GLN A 212 -10.09 14.47 13.77
N PRO A 213 -10.57 15.45 14.53
CA PRO A 213 -9.71 16.51 15.04
C PRO A 213 -8.71 15.99 16.09
N TRP A 214 -7.46 16.42 15.99
CA TRP A 214 -6.33 16.00 16.82
C TRP A 214 -6.51 16.27 18.32
N TRP A 215 -7.28 17.31 18.70
CA TRP A 215 -7.53 17.62 20.13
C TRP A 215 -8.40 16.58 20.85
N SER A 216 -9.02 15.67 20.13
CA SER A 216 -9.77 14.54 20.71
C SER A 216 -9.02 13.20 20.53
N PHE A 217 -7.70 13.26 20.33
CA PHE A 217 -6.89 12.05 20.22
C PHE A 217 -6.78 11.36 21.61
N PRO A 218 -7.04 10.05 21.71
CA PRO A 218 -6.99 9.32 22.96
C PRO A 218 -5.53 9.01 23.34
N THR A 219 -4.89 9.95 24.06
CA THR A 219 -3.49 9.83 24.48
C THR A 219 -3.27 8.81 25.59
N GLU A 220 -4.34 8.42 26.30
CA GLU A 220 -4.32 7.44 27.38
C GLU A 220 -3.78 6.06 26.95
N TYR A 221 -3.95 5.69 25.67
CA TYR A 221 -3.49 4.39 25.15
C TYR A 221 -1.99 4.37 24.77
N LEU A 222 -1.32 5.53 24.70
CA LEU A 222 0.03 5.61 24.16
C LEU A 222 1.08 4.82 24.95
N ASP A 223 0.95 4.84 26.27
CA ASP A 223 1.90 4.18 27.17
C ASP A 223 1.49 2.73 27.52
N ASP A 224 0.32 2.29 27.06
CA ASP A 224 -0.11 0.91 27.21
C ASP A 224 0.89 -0.04 26.58
N ARG A 225 1.15 -1.15 27.24
CA ARG A 225 2.09 -2.17 26.76
C ARG A 225 1.34 -3.32 26.15
N VAL A 226 1.67 -3.63 24.92
CA VAL A 226 1.08 -4.74 24.16
C VAL A 226 2.13 -5.81 23.94
N SER A 227 1.78 -7.05 24.27
CA SER A 227 2.64 -8.22 24.01
C SER A 227 2.54 -8.65 22.56
N LEU A 228 3.70 -8.95 21.97
CA LEU A 228 3.87 -9.61 20.67
C LEU A 228 4.40 -11.01 20.97
N ASP A 229 3.52 -11.98 21.18
CA ASP A 229 3.87 -13.36 21.56
C ASP A 229 3.86 -14.26 20.31
N GLY A 230 4.83 -14.03 19.46
CA GLY A 230 4.98 -14.78 18.23
C GLY A 230 5.77 -16.09 18.40
N ALA A 231 5.71 -16.94 17.36
CA ALA A 231 6.45 -18.20 17.33
C ALA A 231 7.99 -18.01 17.29
N VAL A 232 8.45 -16.83 16.84
CA VAL A 232 9.88 -16.51 16.67
C VAL A 232 10.35 -15.43 17.63
N PHE A 233 9.49 -14.43 17.91
CA PHE A 233 9.81 -13.31 18.78
C PHE A 233 8.71 -13.12 19.82
N SER A 234 9.12 -13.00 21.07
CA SER A 234 8.28 -12.58 22.18
C SER A 234 8.86 -11.29 22.76
N THR A 235 8.07 -10.22 22.72
CA THR A 235 8.45 -8.91 23.25
C THR A 235 7.22 -8.09 23.60
N THR A 236 7.39 -7.12 24.51
CA THR A 236 6.34 -6.20 24.90
C THR A 236 6.73 -4.79 24.50
N LEU A 237 5.91 -4.14 23.69
CA LEU A 237 6.16 -2.79 23.20
C LEU A 237 5.07 -1.83 23.66
N PRO A 238 5.40 -0.58 23.98
CA PRO A 238 4.40 0.45 24.20
C PRO A 238 3.72 0.83 22.87
N VAL A 239 2.46 1.22 22.95
CA VAL A 239 1.65 1.56 21.76
C VAL A 239 2.31 2.66 20.92
N TRP A 240 2.91 3.69 21.54
CA TRP A 240 3.62 4.73 20.80
C TRP A 240 4.75 4.17 19.91
N ALA A 241 5.46 3.13 20.36
CA ALA A 241 6.53 2.51 19.56
C ALA A 241 5.94 1.73 18.37
N LEU A 242 4.80 1.04 18.58
CA LEU A 242 4.07 0.39 17.50
C LEU A 242 3.58 1.42 16.47
N LEU A 243 3.06 2.59 16.91
CA LEU A 243 2.63 3.67 16.03
C LEU A 243 3.79 4.24 15.20
N ILE A 244 4.96 4.42 15.80
CA ILE A 244 6.18 4.80 15.05
C ILE A 244 6.52 3.73 14.00
N GLY A 245 6.45 2.45 14.37
CA GLY A 245 6.63 1.33 13.45
C GLY A 245 5.63 1.38 12.29
N VAL A 246 4.34 1.63 12.56
CA VAL A 246 3.29 1.79 11.55
C VAL A 246 3.58 2.97 10.62
N VAL A 247 4.08 4.10 11.13
CA VAL A 247 4.43 5.27 10.32
C VAL A 247 5.66 4.99 9.45
N LEU A 248 6.74 4.47 10.02
CA LEU A 248 8.01 4.29 9.30
C LEU A 248 7.98 3.03 8.43
N VAL A 249 7.75 1.87 9.05
CA VAL A 249 7.85 0.54 8.42
C VAL A 249 6.57 0.23 7.64
N GLY A 250 5.43 0.63 8.15
CA GLY A 250 4.12 0.37 7.54
C GLY A 250 3.67 1.39 6.50
N THR A 251 4.25 2.60 6.51
CA THR A 251 3.77 3.69 5.65
C THR A 251 4.89 4.29 4.81
N ILE A 252 5.84 4.99 5.40
CA ILE A 252 6.83 5.77 4.63
C ILE A 252 7.65 4.88 3.71
N VAL A 253 8.32 3.85 4.27
CA VAL A 253 9.25 3.03 3.50
C VAL A 253 8.56 2.23 2.40
N PRO A 254 7.47 1.48 2.66
CA PRO A 254 6.84 0.67 1.61
C PRO A 254 6.20 1.51 0.51
N PHE A 255 5.58 2.66 0.83
CA PHE A 255 5.04 3.54 -0.19
C PHE A 255 6.14 4.20 -1.04
N LEU A 256 7.28 4.57 -0.44
CA LEU A 256 8.44 5.05 -1.20
C LEU A 256 9.00 3.96 -2.12
N LEU A 257 9.12 2.72 -1.63
CA LEU A 257 9.58 1.60 -2.45
C LEU A 257 8.62 1.34 -3.62
N LEU A 258 7.31 1.36 -3.39
CA LEU A 258 6.33 1.18 -4.46
C LEU A 258 6.40 2.32 -5.49
N LEU A 259 6.45 3.59 -5.06
CA LEU A 259 6.59 4.71 -5.98
C LEU A 259 7.91 4.67 -6.76
N ALA A 260 9.01 4.30 -6.11
CA ALA A 260 10.30 4.13 -6.77
C ALA A 260 10.27 2.96 -7.77
N ALA A 261 9.58 1.86 -7.45
CA ALA A 261 9.41 0.72 -8.34
C ALA A 261 8.68 1.08 -9.63
N LEU A 262 7.71 2.00 -9.59
CA LEU A 262 6.97 2.48 -10.77
C LEU A 262 7.84 3.23 -11.79
N ARG A 263 9.06 3.63 -11.42
CA ARG A 263 10.06 4.10 -12.38
C ARG A 263 10.68 2.97 -13.21
N HIS A 264 10.57 1.73 -12.72
CA HIS A 264 11.19 0.54 -13.32
C HIS A 264 10.17 -0.43 -13.90
N LEU A 265 8.95 -0.45 -13.33
CA LEU A 265 7.84 -1.34 -13.70
C LEU A 265 6.61 -0.54 -14.14
N SER A 266 5.78 -1.16 -14.99
CA SER A 266 4.43 -0.64 -15.23
C SER A 266 3.52 -0.88 -14.03
N ALA A 267 2.45 -0.07 -13.90
CA ALA A 267 1.41 -0.23 -12.88
C ALA A 267 0.86 -1.66 -12.80
N THR A 268 0.61 -2.29 -13.96
CA THR A 268 0.15 -3.68 -14.04
C THR A 268 1.13 -4.66 -13.40
N ARG A 269 2.44 -4.55 -13.70
CA ARG A 269 3.46 -5.44 -13.12
C ARG A 269 3.64 -5.20 -11.63
N ALA A 270 3.67 -3.94 -11.21
CA ALA A 270 3.74 -3.59 -9.80
C ALA A 270 2.52 -4.11 -9.02
N GLY A 271 1.30 -3.93 -9.57
CA GLY A 271 0.06 -4.43 -8.96
C GLY A 271 0.02 -5.94 -8.78
N VAL A 272 0.39 -6.71 -9.83
CA VAL A 272 0.46 -8.19 -9.71
C VAL A 272 1.49 -8.61 -8.68
N THR A 273 2.66 -7.95 -8.64
CA THR A 273 3.71 -8.28 -7.66
C THR A 273 3.27 -7.92 -6.24
N ALA A 274 2.46 -6.87 -6.07
CA ALA A 274 1.91 -6.46 -4.77
C ALA A 274 0.94 -7.52 -4.18
N MET A 275 0.39 -8.42 -4.99
CA MET A 275 -0.42 -9.55 -4.50
C MET A 275 0.37 -10.54 -3.60
N PHE A 276 1.67 -10.33 -3.42
CA PHE A 276 2.47 -11.05 -2.43
C PHE A 276 2.16 -10.63 -0.97
N GLU A 277 1.57 -9.47 -0.75
CA GLU A 277 1.34 -8.94 0.61
C GLU A 277 0.58 -9.89 1.54
N PRO A 278 -0.54 -10.54 1.16
CA PRO A 278 -1.22 -11.49 2.05
C PRO A 278 -0.34 -12.68 2.45
N VAL A 279 0.51 -13.14 1.54
CA VAL A 279 1.47 -14.22 1.83
C VAL A 279 2.51 -13.76 2.85
N ALA A 280 3.08 -12.57 2.63
CA ALA A 280 4.01 -11.97 3.57
C ALA A 280 3.35 -11.71 4.93
N GLY A 281 2.10 -11.21 4.94
CA GLY A 281 1.32 -10.96 6.15
C GLY A 281 1.09 -12.23 6.97
N ALA A 282 0.69 -13.32 6.33
CA ALA A 282 0.48 -14.61 7.00
C ALA A 282 1.79 -15.15 7.62
N LEU A 283 2.91 -15.07 6.91
CA LEU A 283 4.21 -15.48 7.43
C LEU A 283 4.67 -14.64 8.62
N VAL A 284 4.44 -13.32 8.56
CA VAL A 284 4.80 -12.39 9.63
C VAL A 284 3.88 -12.57 10.84
N ALA A 285 2.57 -12.79 10.63
CA ALA A 285 1.62 -13.06 11.72
C ALA A 285 1.99 -14.37 12.46
N TYR A 286 2.40 -15.40 11.73
CA TYR A 286 2.98 -16.61 12.37
C TYR A 286 4.20 -16.25 13.22
N ALA A 287 5.14 -15.49 12.67
CA ALA A 287 6.40 -15.18 13.35
C ALA A 287 6.26 -14.25 14.55
N LEU A 288 5.38 -13.23 14.48
CA LEU A 288 5.24 -12.16 15.47
C LEU A 288 4.03 -12.31 16.39
N LEU A 289 2.98 -13.00 15.97
CA LEU A 289 1.72 -13.14 16.71
C LEU A 289 1.40 -14.60 17.07
N GLY A 290 2.23 -15.56 16.65
CA GLY A 290 2.03 -16.98 16.92
C GLY A 290 0.82 -17.59 16.21
N GLU A 291 0.29 -16.93 15.16
CA GLU A 291 -0.83 -17.46 14.39
C GLU A 291 -0.40 -18.73 13.63
N SER A 292 -1.17 -19.81 13.72
CA SER A 292 -0.84 -21.06 13.02
C SER A 292 -1.07 -20.92 11.52
N LEU A 293 -0.16 -21.46 10.72
CA LEU A 293 -0.34 -21.56 9.26
C LEU A 293 -0.87 -22.97 8.92
N THR A 294 -2.01 -23.02 8.24
CA THR A 294 -2.57 -24.27 7.73
C THR A 294 -1.85 -24.72 6.45
N GLY A 295 -1.88 -26.04 6.16
CA GLY A 295 -1.34 -26.54 4.90
C GLY A 295 -2.01 -25.89 3.67
N LEU A 296 -3.29 -25.54 3.76
CA LEU A 296 -4.05 -24.87 2.69
C LEU A 296 -3.54 -23.46 2.43
N GLN A 297 -3.22 -22.71 3.48
CA GLN A 297 -2.61 -21.37 3.37
C GLN A 297 -1.22 -21.43 2.73
N LEU A 298 -0.42 -22.44 3.06
CA LEU A 298 0.90 -22.63 2.43
C LEU A 298 0.78 -22.95 0.93
N VAL A 299 -0.18 -23.81 0.55
CA VAL A 299 -0.50 -24.07 -0.86
C VAL A 299 -0.96 -22.81 -1.58
N GLY A 300 -1.85 -22.04 -0.94
CA GLY A 300 -2.31 -20.74 -1.46
C GLY A 300 -1.15 -19.78 -1.71
N GLY A 301 -0.23 -19.66 -0.75
CA GLY A 301 0.99 -18.86 -0.88
C GLY A 301 1.87 -19.29 -2.06
N ALA A 302 2.07 -20.59 -2.24
CA ALA A 302 2.82 -21.11 -3.38
C ALA A 302 2.15 -20.80 -4.73
N ILE A 303 0.80 -20.84 -4.81
CA ILE A 303 0.04 -20.48 -6.00
C ILE A 303 0.19 -18.96 -6.29
N VAL A 304 0.14 -18.09 -5.28
CA VAL A 304 0.38 -16.64 -5.45
C VAL A 304 1.76 -16.40 -6.03
N LEU A 305 2.79 -17.04 -5.46
CA LEU A 305 4.17 -16.92 -5.97
C LEU A 305 4.30 -17.38 -7.42
N ALA A 306 3.67 -18.50 -7.79
CA ALA A 306 3.64 -18.98 -9.16
C ALA A 306 2.97 -17.98 -10.12
N GLY A 307 1.85 -17.34 -9.69
CA GLY A 307 1.18 -16.27 -10.42
C GLY A 307 2.11 -15.08 -10.65
N ILE A 308 2.80 -14.60 -9.62
CA ILE A 308 3.76 -13.48 -9.72
C ILE A 308 4.90 -13.83 -10.68
N LEU A 309 5.50 -15.02 -10.57
CA LEU A 309 6.55 -15.48 -11.48
C LEU A 309 6.07 -15.55 -12.93
N LEU A 310 4.84 -16.03 -13.16
CA LEU A 310 4.24 -16.05 -14.49
C LEU A 310 4.09 -14.64 -15.08
N ALA A 311 3.68 -13.66 -14.28
CA ALA A 311 3.60 -12.27 -14.71
C ALA A 311 4.97 -11.68 -15.09
N GLN A 312 6.02 -12.03 -14.35
CA GLN A 312 7.38 -11.54 -14.60
C GLN A 312 7.95 -12.08 -15.94
N THR A 313 7.60 -13.32 -16.32
CA THR A 313 8.03 -13.93 -17.59
C THR A 313 7.25 -13.41 -18.80
N ALA A 314 6.21 -12.59 -18.60
CA ALA A 314 5.47 -11.95 -19.69
C ALA A 314 6.26 -10.74 -20.24
N ARG A 315 7.37 -11.03 -20.96
CA ARG A 315 8.17 -10.03 -21.70
C ARG A 315 7.45 -9.57 -22.94
#